data_8be2cd3c4a23262522f0d522934902ff
#
_entry.id   8be2cd3c4a23262522f0d522934902ff
#
_cell.length_a   1.000
_cell.length_b   1.000
_cell.length_c   1.000
_cell.angle_alpha   90.00
_cell.angle_beta   90.00
_cell.angle_gamma   90.00
#
_symmetry.space_group_name_H-M   'P 1'
#
loop_
_entity.id
_entity.type
_entity.pdbx_description
1 polymer ?
#
loop_
_entity_poly.entity_id
_entity_poly.type
_entity_poly.pdbx_seq_one_letter_code
_entity_poly.pdbx_strand_id
1 'polypeptide(L)'
;MSEAQGKLLQGEMNMTLNMTIMTSARDAVGKCLATLGGEYDNMLVLTADVDTSSRIQAFKEKYPDRCYNVGIAEQNLMSVSAGLAHEGFRPLAFAFAPFASMRCYEQVRTDICYSKLPVVIIGNGAGYSNGASGCTHCALEDSALMVACNNMTVLEPGDPFQIAKLLEA
;
A
#
# COMPACT_ATOMS: atom_id res chain seq x y z
N MET A 1 -5.32 -6.64 35.27
CA MET A 1 -5.29 -6.24 33.84
C MET A 1 -6.36 -5.20 33.64
N SER A 2 -6.03 -4.04 33.04
CA SER A 2 -7.03 -3.02 32.76
C SER A 2 -7.93 -3.45 31.58
N GLU A 3 -9.16 -2.94 31.55
CA GLU A 3 -10.11 -3.21 30.45
C GLU A 3 -9.54 -2.83 29.06
N ALA A 4 -8.68 -1.81 29.02
CA ALA A 4 -7.95 -1.40 27.82
C ALA A 4 -6.94 -2.46 27.34
N GLN A 5 -6.19 -3.07 28.28
CA GLN A 5 -5.28 -4.18 27.96
C GLN A 5 -6.03 -5.43 27.48
N GLY A 6 -7.22 -5.70 28.04
CA GLY A 6 -8.07 -6.80 27.57
C GLY A 6 -8.58 -6.59 26.14
N LYS A 7 -8.99 -5.37 25.78
CA LYS A 7 -9.42 -5.02 24.41
C LYS A 7 -8.29 -5.06 23.39
N LEU A 8 -7.07 -4.61 23.77
CA LEU A 8 -5.89 -4.71 22.91
C LEU A 8 -5.53 -6.18 22.62
N LEU A 9 -5.44 -7.02 23.66
CA LEU A 9 -5.15 -8.45 23.52
C LEU A 9 -6.23 -9.19 22.71
N GLN A 10 -7.51 -8.82 22.88
CA GLN A 10 -8.61 -9.39 22.10
C GLN A 10 -8.53 -8.94 20.63
N GLY A 11 -8.17 -7.69 20.36
CA GLY A 11 -7.94 -7.17 19.02
C GLY A 11 -6.78 -7.88 18.32
N GLU A 12 -5.64 -8.02 19.00
CA GLU A 12 -4.48 -8.76 18.50
C GLU A 12 -4.80 -10.24 18.24
N MET A 13 -5.54 -10.89 19.13
CA MET A 13 -5.92 -12.30 18.99
C MET A 13 -6.91 -12.51 17.85
N ASN A 14 -7.88 -11.60 17.66
CA ASN A 14 -8.83 -11.67 16.56
C ASN A 14 -8.15 -11.40 15.20
N MET A 15 -7.18 -10.50 15.15
CA MET A 15 -6.41 -10.25 13.94
C MET A 15 -5.50 -11.42 13.60
N THR A 16 -4.82 -12.01 14.56
CA THR A 16 -3.99 -13.21 14.40
C THR A 16 -4.81 -14.40 13.90
N LEU A 17 -6.02 -14.62 14.45
CA LEU A 17 -6.93 -15.67 14.00
C LEU A 17 -7.44 -15.43 12.56
N ASN A 18 -7.78 -14.20 12.21
CA ASN A 18 -8.21 -13.85 10.86
C ASN A 18 -7.08 -13.98 9.84
N MET A 19 -5.84 -13.74 10.23
CA MET A 19 -4.66 -13.86 9.36
C MET A 19 -4.30 -15.33 9.07
N THR A 20 -4.57 -16.25 9.98
CA THR A 20 -4.34 -17.69 9.78
C THR A 20 -5.14 -18.24 8.59
N ILE A 21 -6.21 -17.55 8.16
CA ILE A 21 -7.08 -17.92 7.05
C ILE A 21 -6.68 -17.19 5.74
N MET A 22 -5.68 -16.30 5.78
CA MET A 22 -5.26 -15.55 4.59
C MET A 22 -4.44 -16.44 3.66
N THR A 23 -4.94 -16.59 2.43
CA THR A 23 -4.31 -17.42 1.40
C THR A 23 -3.36 -16.64 0.49
N SER A 24 -3.44 -15.30 0.46
CA SER A 24 -2.59 -14.47 -0.38
C SER A 24 -2.16 -13.18 0.31
N ALA A 25 -0.99 -12.67 -0.10
CA ALA A 25 -0.47 -11.36 0.31
C ALA A 25 -1.46 -10.22 0.04
N ARG A 26 -2.12 -10.23 -1.12
CA ARG A 26 -3.10 -9.22 -1.52
C ARG A 26 -4.36 -9.23 -0.66
N ASP A 27 -4.83 -10.41 -0.26
CA ASP A 27 -5.99 -10.53 0.63
C ASP A 27 -5.66 -9.98 2.04
N ALA A 28 -4.41 -10.16 2.50
CA ALA A 28 -3.92 -9.56 3.74
C ALA A 28 -3.98 -8.03 3.67
N VAL A 29 -3.43 -7.44 2.61
CA VAL A 29 -3.50 -5.99 2.37
C VAL A 29 -4.95 -5.49 2.43
N GLY A 30 -5.85 -6.08 1.63
CA GLY A 30 -7.24 -5.63 1.57
C GLY A 30 -7.98 -5.66 2.90
N LYS A 31 -7.77 -6.72 3.70
CA LYS A 31 -8.37 -6.84 5.05
C LYS A 31 -7.79 -5.81 6.02
N CYS A 32 -6.46 -5.61 6.03
CA CYS A 32 -5.81 -4.63 6.89
C CYS A 32 -6.28 -3.21 6.57
N LEU A 33 -6.38 -2.84 5.29
CA LEU A 33 -6.87 -1.53 4.88
C LEU A 33 -8.28 -1.23 5.42
N ALA A 34 -9.19 -2.19 5.32
CA ALA A 34 -10.56 -2.02 5.81
C ALA A 34 -10.63 -1.84 7.33
N THR A 35 -9.66 -2.39 8.07
CA THR A 35 -9.52 -2.20 9.52
C THR A 35 -8.89 -0.84 9.83
N LEU A 36 -7.71 -0.56 9.26
CA LEU A 36 -6.96 0.68 9.50
C LEU A 36 -7.74 1.93 9.08
N GLY A 37 -8.57 1.84 8.04
CA GLY A 37 -9.47 2.91 7.65
C GLY A 37 -10.48 3.32 8.73
N GLY A 38 -10.76 2.45 9.71
CA GLY A 38 -11.58 2.78 10.88
C GLY A 38 -10.80 3.42 12.02
N GLU A 39 -9.48 3.32 12.00
CA GLU A 39 -8.58 3.87 13.02
C GLU A 39 -7.99 5.21 12.60
N TYR A 40 -7.81 5.42 11.28
CA TYR A 40 -7.18 6.62 10.71
C TYR A 40 -8.11 7.33 9.73
N ASP A 41 -8.78 8.38 10.18
CA ASP A 41 -9.73 9.14 9.35
C ASP A 41 -9.05 9.89 8.19
N ASN A 42 -7.77 10.22 8.32
CA ASN A 42 -6.98 10.87 7.28
C ASN A 42 -6.29 9.90 6.31
N MET A 43 -6.53 8.59 6.44
CA MET A 43 -6.02 7.58 5.51
C MET A 43 -6.82 7.61 4.21
N LEU A 44 -6.11 7.72 3.09
CA LEU A 44 -6.66 7.68 1.73
C LEU A 44 -6.05 6.54 0.93
N VAL A 45 -6.84 5.88 0.12
CA VAL A 45 -6.37 4.86 -0.83
C VAL A 45 -6.49 5.39 -2.24
N LEU A 46 -5.38 5.39 -2.98
CA LEU A 46 -5.32 5.81 -4.38
C LEU A 46 -4.83 4.66 -5.25
N THR A 47 -5.35 4.54 -6.46
CA THR A 47 -4.99 3.45 -7.37
C THR A 47 -4.81 3.94 -8.80
N ALA A 48 -3.89 3.30 -9.52
CA ALA A 48 -3.74 3.43 -10.96
C ALA A 48 -4.49 2.31 -11.69
N ASP A 49 -5.83 2.25 -11.51
CA ASP A 49 -6.74 1.27 -12.11
C ASP A 49 -6.43 -0.20 -11.76
N VAL A 50 -5.93 -0.42 -10.54
CA VAL A 50 -5.57 -1.77 -10.04
C VAL A 50 -6.45 -2.22 -8.87
N ASP A 51 -7.64 -1.68 -8.71
CA ASP A 51 -8.56 -1.93 -7.58
C ASP A 51 -8.75 -3.43 -7.31
N THR A 52 -9.12 -4.18 -8.35
CA THR A 52 -9.40 -5.62 -8.25
C THR A 52 -8.14 -6.43 -7.96
N SER A 53 -7.03 -6.14 -8.65
CA SER A 53 -5.78 -6.86 -8.46
C SER A 53 -5.14 -6.58 -7.09
N SER A 54 -5.41 -5.41 -6.51
CA SER A 54 -4.92 -5.00 -5.18
C SER A 54 -5.82 -5.43 -4.02
N ARG A 55 -7.00 -5.98 -4.30
CA ARG A 55 -7.97 -6.41 -3.28
C ARG A 55 -8.46 -5.28 -2.36
N ILE A 56 -8.57 -4.07 -2.85
CA ILE A 56 -8.99 -2.90 -2.06
C ILE A 56 -10.52 -2.70 -2.00
N GLN A 57 -11.31 -3.60 -2.57
CA GLN A 57 -12.78 -3.49 -2.64
C GLN A 57 -13.42 -3.29 -1.28
N ALA A 58 -12.99 -4.04 -0.26
CA ALA A 58 -13.54 -3.93 1.09
C ALA A 58 -13.32 -2.54 1.70
N PHE A 59 -12.18 -1.90 1.43
CA PHE A 59 -11.94 -0.52 1.82
C PHE A 59 -12.84 0.45 1.05
N LYS A 60 -12.92 0.29 -0.27
CA LYS A 60 -13.72 1.14 -1.16
C LYS A 60 -15.22 1.10 -0.82
N GLU A 61 -15.75 -0.09 -0.51
CA GLU A 61 -17.15 -0.26 -0.09
C GLU A 61 -17.43 0.42 1.25
N LYS A 62 -16.51 0.32 2.20
CA LYS A 62 -16.67 0.87 3.54
C LYS A 62 -16.40 2.37 3.62
N TYR A 63 -15.45 2.86 2.79
CA TYR A 63 -14.99 4.25 2.79
C TYR A 63 -14.91 4.82 1.36
N PRO A 64 -16.06 4.95 0.64
CA PRO A 64 -16.07 5.34 -0.76
C PRO A 64 -15.45 6.72 -1.01
N ASP A 65 -15.62 7.66 -0.09
CA ASP A 65 -15.09 9.04 -0.18
C ASP A 65 -13.58 9.13 0.12
N ARG A 66 -12.94 8.02 0.46
CA ARG A 66 -11.51 7.93 0.75
C ARG A 66 -10.76 6.99 -0.18
N CYS A 67 -11.40 6.57 -1.29
CA CYS A 67 -10.80 5.68 -2.28
C CYS A 67 -10.91 6.32 -3.69
N TYR A 68 -9.78 6.60 -4.31
CA TYR A 68 -9.70 7.31 -5.60
C TYR A 68 -8.96 6.49 -6.64
N ASN A 69 -9.56 6.35 -7.82
CA ASN A 69 -8.91 5.76 -8.99
C ASN A 69 -8.53 6.89 -9.96
N VAL A 70 -7.23 7.06 -10.20
CA VAL A 70 -6.70 8.12 -11.09
C VAL A 70 -6.55 7.65 -12.54
N GLY A 71 -7.00 6.43 -12.86
CA GLY A 71 -6.77 5.76 -14.14
C GLY A 71 -5.36 5.19 -14.25
N ILE A 72 -5.02 4.65 -15.42
CA ILE A 72 -3.68 4.09 -15.70
C ILE A 72 -2.69 5.24 -15.89
N ALA A 73 -2.32 5.89 -14.80
CA ALA A 73 -1.52 7.13 -14.78
C ALA A 73 -0.66 7.18 -13.51
N GLU A 74 0.33 6.31 -13.39
CA GLU A 74 1.13 6.13 -12.18
C GLU A 74 1.94 7.38 -11.80
N GLN A 75 2.41 8.15 -12.79
CA GLN A 75 3.06 9.43 -12.52
C GLN A 75 2.10 10.40 -11.83
N ASN A 76 0.87 10.54 -12.36
CA ASN A 76 -0.17 11.35 -11.74
C ASN A 76 -0.56 10.81 -10.35
N LEU A 77 -0.63 9.48 -10.19
CA LEU A 77 -0.89 8.84 -8.90
C LEU A 77 0.09 9.31 -7.82
N MET A 78 1.40 9.32 -8.14
CA MET A 78 2.42 9.72 -7.17
C MET A 78 2.37 11.22 -6.86
N SER A 79 2.21 12.09 -7.87
CA SER A 79 2.10 13.54 -7.66
C SER A 79 0.83 13.93 -6.88
N VAL A 80 -0.31 13.30 -7.18
CA VAL A 80 -1.56 13.51 -6.42
C VAL A 80 -1.40 13.04 -4.97
N SER A 81 -0.78 11.87 -4.77
CA SER A 81 -0.50 11.36 -3.41
C SER A 81 0.42 12.30 -2.64
N ALA A 82 1.44 12.85 -3.27
CA ALA A 82 2.32 13.85 -2.65
C ALA A 82 1.55 15.11 -2.23
N GLY A 83 0.68 15.63 -3.11
CA GLY A 83 -0.16 16.79 -2.79
C GLY A 83 -1.10 16.53 -1.61
N LEU A 84 -1.76 15.39 -1.58
CA LEU A 84 -2.63 14.99 -0.46
C LEU A 84 -1.85 14.81 0.84
N ALA A 85 -0.65 14.24 0.78
CA ALA A 85 0.21 14.10 1.96
C ALA A 85 0.67 15.47 2.49
N HIS A 86 0.89 16.45 1.62
CA HIS A 86 1.22 17.82 2.00
C HIS A 86 0.06 18.50 2.76
N GLU A 87 -1.19 18.16 2.42
CA GLU A 87 -2.41 18.61 3.11
C GLU A 87 -2.73 17.83 4.41
N GLY A 88 -1.85 16.94 4.85
CA GLY A 88 -1.97 16.21 6.12
C GLY A 88 -2.70 14.86 6.04
N PHE A 89 -3.02 14.40 4.85
CA PHE A 89 -3.53 13.04 4.66
C PHE A 89 -2.39 12.00 4.69
N ARG A 90 -2.77 10.73 4.83
CA ARG A 90 -1.89 9.56 4.73
C ARG A 90 -2.27 8.73 3.50
N PRO A 91 -1.75 9.06 2.31
CA PRO A 91 -2.08 8.34 1.09
C PRO A 91 -1.36 7.00 1.02
N LEU A 92 -2.10 5.95 0.62
CA LEU A 92 -1.58 4.66 0.20
C LEU A 92 -1.80 4.54 -1.30
N ALA A 93 -0.72 4.57 -2.08
CA ALA A 93 -0.73 4.57 -3.54
C ALA A 93 -0.48 3.17 -4.10
N PHE A 94 -1.44 2.64 -4.85
CA PHE A 94 -1.42 1.28 -5.41
C PHE A 94 -1.17 1.28 -6.90
N ALA A 95 -0.13 0.58 -7.34
CA ALA A 95 0.13 0.27 -8.74
C ALA A 95 0.84 -1.09 -8.87
N PHE A 96 1.02 -1.61 -10.08
CA PHE A 96 1.94 -2.74 -10.28
C PHE A 96 3.38 -2.31 -9.99
N ALA A 97 4.15 -3.20 -9.38
CA ALA A 97 5.51 -2.92 -8.91
C ALA A 97 6.43 -2.27 -9.96
N PRO A 98 6.50 -2.74 -11.23
CA PRO A 98 7.34 -2.10 -12.24
C PRO A 98 6.89 -0.67 -12.56
N PHE A 99 5.59 -0.39 -12.48
CA PHE A 99 5.04 0.93 -12.79
C PHE A 99 5.09 1.88 -11.60
N ALA A 100 4.93 1.35 -10.39
CA ALA A 100 5.12 2.11 -9.14
C ALA A 100 6.57 2.54 -8.92
N SER A 101 7.53 1.80 -9.47
CA SER A 101 8.96 2.06 -9.32
C SER A 101 9.57 2.75 -10.54
N MET A 102 9.51 2.13 -11.72
CA MET A 102 10.24 2.62 -12.90
C MET A 102 9.51 3.76 -13.62
N ARG A 103 8.20 3.60 -13.88
CA ARG A 103 7.43 4.56 -14.69
C ARG A 103 7.31 5.94 -14.03
N CYS A 104 7.19 5.98 -12.72
CA CYS A 104 6.97 7.20 -11.93
C CYS A 104 8.14 7.52 -10.99
N TYR A 105 9.33 7.02 -11.30
CA TYR A 105 10.51 7.18 -10.44
C TYR A 105 10.84 8.64 -10.13
N GLU A 106 10.71 9.53 -11.11
CA GLU A 106 10.95 10.96 -10.92
C GLU A 106 9.98 11.54 -9.88
N GLN A 107 8.67 11.27 -10.01
CA GLN A 107 7.66 11.78 -9.08
C GLN A 107 7.87 11.22 -7.67
N VAL A 108 8.19 9.94 -7.55
CA VAL A 108 8.56 9.35 -6.24
C VAL A 108 9.77 10.08 -5.65
N ARG A 109 10.82 10.27 -6.45
CA ARG A 109 12.06 10.89 -6.00
C ARG A 109 11.88 12.35 -5.62
N THR A 110 11.21 13.15 -6.46
CA THR A 110 11.11 14.61 -6.30
C THR A 110 9.93 15.04 -5.45
N ASP A 111 8.74 14.50 -5.71
CA ASP A 111 7.53 14.99 -5.05
C ASP A 111 7.39 14.38 -3.65
N ILE A 112 7.72 13.09 -3.50
CA ILE A 112 7.55 12.34 -2.24
C ILE A 112 8.83 12.36 -1.40
N CYS A 113 9.92 11.78 -1.92
CA CYS A 113 11.13 11.53 -1.13
C CYS A 113 11.89 12.81 -0.78
N TYR A 114 12.10 13.72 -1.74
CA TYR A 114 12.76 15.00 -1.49
C TYR A 114 11.98 15.83 -0.48
N SER A 115 10.67 15.84 -0.59
CA SER A 115 9.77 16.57 0.31
C SER A 115 9.50 15.84 1.64
N LYS A 116 10.01 14.62 1.82
CA LYS A 116 9.83 13.77 3.03
C LYS A 116 8.36 13.57 3.40
N LEU A 117 7.50 13.35 2.43
CA LEU A 117 6.07 13.20 2.64
C LEU A 117 5.69 11.77 3.07
N PRO A 118 4.70 11.60 3.96
CA PRO A 118 4.26 10.31 4.47
C PRO A 118 3.36 9.57 3.47
N VAL A 119 3.87 9.23 2.32
CA VAL A 119 3.18 8.43 1.30
C VAL A 119 3.65 6.99 1.38
N VAL A 120 2.70 6.04 1.48
CA VAL A 120 2.98 4.62 1.38
C VAL A 120 2.74 4.16 -0.05
N ILE A 121 3.75 3.64 -0.71
CA ILE A 121 3.66 3.11 -2.08
C ILE A 121 3.58 1.60 -2.01
N ILE A 122 2.54 1.02 -2.59
CA ILE A 122 2.33 -0.43 -2.61
C ILE A 122 2.45 -0.95 -4.04
N GLY A 123 3.59 -1.56 -4.33
CA GLY A 123 3.91 -2.20 -5.60
C GLY A 123 3.38 -3.63 -5.64
N ASN A 124 2.30 -3.86 -6.38
CA ASN A 124 1.74 -5.20 -6.54
C ASN A 124 2.52 -6.04 -7.53
N GLY A 125 2.74 -7.31 -7.21
CA GLY A 125 3.28 -8.29 -8.14
C GLY A 125 4.75 -8.10 -8.47
N ALA A 126 5.58 -7.86 -7.44
CA ALA A 126 7.04 -7.83 -7.55
C ALA A 126 7.62 -9.15 -8.07
N GLY A 127 8.86 -9.12 -8.53
CA GLY A 127 9.55 -10.25 -9.12
C GLY A 127 8.84 -10.77 -10.37
N TYR A 128 8.65 -12.07 -10.45
CA TYR A 128 7.99 -12.77 -11.57
C TYR A 128 6.52 -13.08 -11.31
N SER A 129 5.88 -12.49 -10.29
CA SER A 129 4.48 -12.78 -9.91
C SER A 129 3.50 -12.59 -11.06
N ASN A 130 3.76 -11.64 -11.95
CA ASN A 130 2.95 -11.34 -13.14
C ASN A 130 3.60 -11.85 -14.44
N GLY A 131 4.42 -12.90 -14.40
CA GLY A 131 5.16 -13.45 -15.54
C GLY A 131 4.31 -13.78 -16.76
N ALA A 132 3.04 -14.18 -16.56
CA ALA A 132 2.09 -14.42 -17.65
C ALA A 132 1.80 -13.16 -18.51
N SER A 133 1.98 -11.96 -17.96
CA SER A 133 1.81 -10.68 -18.66
C SER A 133 3.08 -10.24 -19.40
N GLY A 134 4.15 -11.03 -19.32
CA GLY A 134 5.43 -10.74 -19.98
C GLY A 134 6.36 -9.83 -19.19
N CYS A 135 7.51 -9.53 -19.79
CA CYS A 135 8.60 -8.78 -19.13
C CYS A 135 8.20 -7.38 -18.65
N THR A 136 7.21 -6.76 -19.28
CA THR A 136 6.73 -5.42 -18.87
C THR A 136 6.07 -5.40 -17.50
N HIS A 137 5.62 -6.55 -17.00
CA HIS A 137 4.97 -6.70 -15.70
C HIS A 137 5.83 -7.43 -14.66
N CYS A 138 7.06 -7.82 -15.02
CA CYS A 138 8.04 -8.33 -14.07
C CYS A 138 8.80 -7.15 -13.44
N ALA A 139 9.02 -7.19 -12.14
CA ALA A 139 9.74 -6.16 -11.42
C ALA A 139 10.92 -6.80 -10.67
N LEU A 140 12.11 -6.67 -11.24
CA LEU A 140 13.34 -7.19 -10.66
C LEU A 140 14.24 -6.07 -10.12
N GLU A 141 14.03 -4.86 -10.62
CA GLU A 141 14.83 -3.66 -10.33
C GLU A 141 14.15 -2.73 -9.32
N ASP A 142 12.88 -2.98 -8.99
CA ASP A 142 12.01 -2.10 -8.17
C ASP A 142 12.64 -1.74 -6.83
N SER A 143 13.06 -2.73 -6.04
CA SER A 143 13.68 -2.50 -4.74
C SER A 143 14.97 -1.73 -4.85
N ALA A 144 15.82 -2.06 -5.83
CA ALA A 144 17.10 -1.36 -6.04
C ALA A 144 16.89 0.12 -6.39
N LEU A 145 15.91 0.40 -7.26
CA LEU A 145 15.55 1.77 -7.62
C LEU A 145 15.00 2.55 -6.43
N MET A 146 14.12 1.94 -5.64
CA MET A 146 13.51 2.61 -4.50
C MET A 146 14.52 2.86 -3.37
N VAL A 147 15.42 1.93 -3.08
CA VAL A 147 16.50 2.11 -2.09
C VAL A 147 17.43 3.25 -2.49
N ALA A 148 17.60 3.53 -3.79
CA ALA A 148 18.41 4.65 -4.26
C ALA A 148 17.78 6.04 -3.99
N CYS A 149 16.48 6.10 -3.69
CA CYS A 149 15.81 7.35 -3.32
C CYS A 149 16.13 7.74 -1.87
N ASN A 150 16.58 8.96 -1.66
CA ASN A 150 16.79 9.49 -0.32
C ASN A 150 15.46 9.53 0.47
N ASN A 151 15.50 9.23 1.76
CA ASN A 151 14.34 9.22 2.66
C ASN A 151 13.28 8.13 2.33
N MET A 152 13.58 7.19 1.45
CA MET A 152 12.72 6.03 1.17
C MET A 152 13.06 4.89 2.13
N THR A 153 12.04 4.29 2.71
CA THR A 153 12.14 2.98 3.39
C THR A 153 11.52 1.93 2.49
N VAL A 154 12.27 0.90 2.13
CA VAL A 154 11.78 -0.19 1.29
C VAL A 154 11.58 -1.43 2.13
N LEU A 155 10.40 -2.05 2.03
CA LEU A 155 10.00 -3.23 2.79
C LEU A 155 9.53 -4.31 1.82
N GLU A 156 10.03 -5.52 2.01
CA GLU A 156 9.66 -6.71 1.23
C GLU A 156 9.13 -7.80 2.17
N PRO A 157 7.84 -7.75 2.53
CA PRO A 157 7.27 -8.75 3.41
C PRO A 157 7.22 -10.14 2.75
N GLY A 158 7.72 -11.13 3.45
CA GLY A 158 7.80 -12.52 2.97
C GLY A 158 6.50 -13.31 3.09
N ASP A 159 5.54 -12.82 3.91
CA ASP A 159 4.29 -13.52 4.16
C ASP A 159 3.14 -12.56 4.54
N PRO A 160 1.87 -13.03 4.54
CA PRO A 160 0.71 -12.21 4.90
C PRO A 160 0.73 -11.64 6.32
N PHE A 161 1.41 -12.30 7.26
CA PHE A 161 1.54 -11.81 8.64
C PHE A 161 2.44 -10.58 8.71
N GLN A 162 3.58 -10.63 8.02
CA GLN A 162 4.49 -9.50 7.94
C GLN A 162 3.83 -8.30 7.28
N ILE A 163 3.03 -8.53 6.22
CA ILE A 163 2.28 -7.44 5.56
C ILE A 163 1.39 -6.71 6.55
N ALA A 164 0.58 -7.44 7.32
CA ALA A 164 -0.32 -6.82 8.28
C ALA A 164 0.44 -6.02 9.34
N LYS A 165 1.51 -6.59 9.92
CA LYS A 165 2.33 -5.91 10.92
C LYS A 165 3.02 -4.66 10.39
N LEU A 166 3.48 -4.70 9.14
CA LEU A 166 4.13 -3.54 8.51
C LEU A 166 3.14 -2.43 8.13
N LEU A 167 1.90 -2.78 7.79
CA LEU A 167 0.85 -1.78 7.52
C LEU A 167 0.33 -1.11 8.80
N GLU A 168 0.40 -1.79 9.94
CA GLU A 168 0.02 -1.25 11.25
C GLU A 168 1.09 -0.30 11.83
N ALA A 169 2.35 -0.51 11.50
CA ALA A 169 3.50 0.24 12.04
C ALA A 169 3.67 1.61 11.38
#